data_606f3b8b749204b98169f052c15f6c3e
#
_entry.id   606f3b8b749204b98169f052c15f6c3e
#
_cell.length_a   1.000
_cell.length_b   1.000
_cell.length_c   1.000
_cell.angle_alpha   90.00
_cell.angle_beta   90.00
_cell.angle_gamma   90.00
#
_symmetry.space_group_name_H-M   'P 1'
#
loop_
_entity.id
_entity.type
_entity.pdbx_description
1 polymer ?
#
loop_
_entity_poly.entity_id
_entity_poly.type
_entity_poly.pdbx_seq_one_letter_code
_entity_poly.pdbx_strand_id
1 'polypeptide(L)'
;METGRFIEIMNSGEKIAAGSETHRYMTKLSFEAMKVTACLNQGYHEPEEIRELFSELIGKEVDESFGLFPPFYTDCGKNIHLGRQVFINSSCHFQDQGGIYIGDGTLIGHCVTLATLNHEQDPEHRADLLPKPIYIG
;
A
#
# COMPACT_ATOMS: atom_id res chain seq x y z
N MET A 1 0.40 -17.10 -9.02
CA MET A 1 -0.74 -16.30 -8.52
C MET A 1 -0.75 -14.96 -9.26
N GLU A 2 -1.93 -14.41 -9.46
CA GLU A 2 -2.10 -13.08 -10.06
C GLU A 2 -2.47 -12.06 -8.98
N THR A 3 -2.17 -10.78 -9.24
CA THR A 3 -2.44 -9.69 -8.29
C THR A 3 -3.91 -9.61 -7.89
N GLY A 4 -4.85 -9.77 -8.85
CA GLY A 4 -6.27 -9.75 -8.53
C GLY A 4 -6.69 -10.82 -7.53
N ARG A 5 -6.17 -12.04 -7.71
CA ARG A 5 -6.44 -13.12 -6.76
C ARG A 5 -5.84 -12.85 -5.39
N PHE A 6 -4.64 -12.28 -5.36
CA PHE A 6 -4.00 -11.89 -4.11
C PHE A 6 -4.87 -10.87 -3.35
N ILE A 7 -5.34 -9.84 -4.04
CA ILE A 7 -6.19 -8.80 -3.43
C ILE A 7 -7.49 -9.40 -2.89
N GLU A 8 -8.12 -10.34 -3.62
CA GLU A 8 -9.32 -11.03 -3.14
C GLU A 8 -9.06 -11.77 -1.83
N ILE A 9 -7.94 -12.50 -1.76
CA ILE A 9 -7.56 -13.24 -0.55
C ILE A 9 -7.34 -12.28 0.61
N MET A 10 -6.60 -11.19 0.39
CA MET A 10 -6.31 -10.21 1.42
C MET A 10 -7.59 -9.51 1.91
N ASN A 11 -8.51 -9.22 0.99
CA ASN A 11 -9.77 -8.57 1.33
C ASN A 11 -10.77 -9.51 2.02
N SER A 12 -10.57 -10.82 1.94
CA SER A 12 -11.43 -11.79 2.62
C SER A 12 -11.26 -11.79 4.13
N GLY A 13 -10.14 -11.24 4.62
CA GLY A 13 -9.82 -11.25 6.04
C GLY A 13 -9.27 -12.59 6.54
N GLU A 14 -9.01 -13.53 5.63
CA GLU A 14 -8.45 -14.84 6.00
C GLU A 14 -7.03 -14.70 6.55
N LYS A 15 -6.70 -15.56 7.51
CA LYS A 15 -5.33 -15.65 8.01
C LYS A 15 -4.39 -16.12 6.90
N ILE A 16 -3.26 -15.45 6.75
CA ILE A 16 -2.23 -15.80 5.78
C ILE A 16 -1.15 -16.60 6.49
N ALA A 17 -1.06 -17.89 6.17
CA ALA A 17 -0.07 -18.75 6.79
C ALA A 17 1.35 -18.39 6.31
N ALA A 18 2.28 -18.36 7.26
CA ALA A 18 3.69 -18.12 6.96
C ALA A 18 4.19 -19.19 5.98
N GLY A 19 4.92 -18.76 4.95
CA GLY A 19 5.48 -19.66 3.94
C GLY A 19 4.48 -20.17 2.90
N SER A 20 3.20 -19.78 2.98
CA SER A 20 2.19 -20.15 2.00
C SER A 20 2.46 -19.49 0.64
N GLU A 21 1.77 -19.96 -0.39
CA GLU A 21 1.83 -19.33 -1.72
C GLU A 21 1.48 -17.84 -1.65
N THR A 22 0.43 -17.50 -0.91
CA THR A 22 -0.01 -16.11 -0.74
C THR A 22 1.06 -15.27 -0.05
N HIS A 23 1.70 -15.81 0.98
CA HIS A 23 2.78 -15.12 1.70
C HIS A 23 3.98 -14.87 0.77
N ARG A 24 4.36 -15.86 -0.02
CA ARG A 24 5.47 -15.70 -0.99
C ARG A 24 5.14 -14.68 -2.06
N TYR A 25 3.90 -14.66 -2.55
CA TYR A 25 3.46 -13.67 -3.53
C TYR A 25 3.48 -12.26 -2.92
N MET A 26 3.05 -12.13 -1.66
CA MET A 26 3.12 -10.87 -0.91
C MET A 26 4.54 -10.32 -0.87
N THR A 27 5.51 -11.18 -0.58
CA THR A 27 6.93 -10.80 -0.55
C THR A 27 7.40 -10.32 -1.93
N LYS A 28 6.99 -11.01 -2.99
CA LYS A 28 7.30 -10.59 -4.37
C LYS A 28 6.77 -9.19 -4.65
N LEU A 29 5.52 -8.91 -4.28
CA LEU A 29 4.93 -7.60 -4.47
C LEU A 29 5.64 -6.51 -3.66
N SER A 30 6.13 -6.86 -2.48
CA SER A 30 6.91 -5.92 -1.66
C SER A 30 8.20 -5.49 -2.36
N PHE A 31 8.91 -6.41 -2.98
CA PHE A 31 10.12 -6.07 -3.74
C PHE A 31 9.79 -5.24 -4.99
N GLU A 32 8.69 -5.54 -5.67
CA GLU A 32 8.24 -4.72 -6.79
C GLU A 32 7.90 -3.28 -6.35
N ALA A 33 7.22 -3.14 -5.22
CA ALA A 33 6.92 -1.83 -4.64
C ALA A 33 8.20 -1.06 -4.29
N MET A 34 9.20 -1.73 -3.74
CA MET A 34 10.49 -1.10 -3.41
C MET A 34 11.18 -0.52 -4.64
N LYS A 35 11.08 -1.17 -5.79
CA LYS A 35 11.66 -0.66 -7.03
C LYS A 35 11.05 0.68 -7.41
N VAL A 36 9.73 0.81 -7.29
CA VAL A 36 9.04 2.05 -7.63
C VAL A 36 9.29 3.13 -6.58
N THR A 37 9.20 2.80 -5.28
CA THR A 37 9.44 3.78 -4.22
C THR A 37 10.88 4.26 -4.21
N ALA A 38 11.84 3.40 -4.55
CA ALA A 38 13.24 3.82 -4.68
C ALA A 38 13.39 4.92 -5.74
N CYS A 39 12.70 4.78 -6.87
CA CYS A 39 12.69 5.82 -7.90
C CYS A 39 11.96 7.08 -7.45
N LEU A 40 10.77 6.91 -6.87
CA LEU A 40 9.93 8.02 -6.39
C LEU A 40 10.67 8.88 -5.36
N ASN A 41 11.43 8.25 -4.47
CA ASN A 41 12.06 8.91 -3.34
C ASN A 41 13.47 9.43 -3.65
N GLN A 42 13.96 9.22 -4.87
CA GLN A 42 15.29 9.65 -5.27
C GLN A 42 15.23 10.93 -6.10
N GLY A 43 15.83 11.99 -5.57
CA GLY A 43 15.92 13.27 -6.27
C GLY A 43 14.56 13.99 -6.34
N TYR A 44 14.54 15.07 -7.09
CA TYR A 44 13.34 15.86 -7.29
C TYR A 44 12.54 15.33 -8.48
N HIS A 45 11.22 15.29 -8.34
CA HIS A 45 10.30 14.98 -9.44
C HIS A 45 9.23 16.06 -9.54
N GLU A 46 8.84 16.41 -10.77
CA GLU A 46 7.72 17.28 -10.99
C GLU A 46 6.40 16.60 -10.60
N PRO A 47 5.34 17.36 -10.26
CA PRO A 47 4.06 16.77 -9.84
C PRO A 47 3.49 15.72 -10.80
N GLU A 48 3.63 15.92 -12.12
CA GLU A 48 3.16 14.95 -13.09
C GLU A 48 3.93 13.64 -13.01
N GLU A 49 5.24 13.70 -12.81
CA GLU A 49 6.07 12.49 -12.65
C GLU A 49 5.71 11.74 -11.39
N ILE A 50 5.42 12.48 -10.31
CA ILE A 50 4.98 11.87 -9.04
C ILE A 50 3.68 11.09 -9.26
N ARG A 51 2.71 11.68 -9.97
CA ARG A 51 1.45 10.99 -10.27
C ARG A 51 1.66 9.75 -11.13
N GLU A 52 2.54 9.82 -12.13
CA GLU A 52 2.88 8.67 -12.97
C GLU A 52 3.51 7.54 -12.15
N LEU A 53 4.49 7.87 -11.31
CA LEU A 53 5.16 6.88 -10.46
C LEU A 53 4.19 6.29 -9.43
N PHE A 54 3.32 7.11 -8.85
CA PHE A 54 2.34 6.61 -7.89
C PHE A 54 1.29 5.73 -8.56
N SER A 55 0.88 6.08 -9.78
CA SER A 55 -0.03 5.24 -10.58
C SER A 55 0.58 3.87 -10.88
N GLU A 56 1.87 3.84 -11.21
CA GLU A 56 2.60 2.59 -11.40
C GLU A 56 2.65 1.79 -10.09
N LEU A 57 2.94 2.45 -8.99
CA LEU A 57 3.04 1.83 -7.67
C LEU A 57 1.74 1.13 -7.26
N ILE A 58 0.61 1.81 -7.42
CA ILE A 58 -0.67 1.26 -6.98
C ILE A 58 -1.39 0.44 -8.06
N GLY A 59 -0.86 0.43 -9.29
CA GLY A 59 -1.44 -0.34 -10.39
C GLY A 59 -2.75 0.22 -10.93
N LYS A 60 -3.04 1.48 -10.65
CA LYS A 60 -4.25 2.19 -11.07
C LYS A 60 -3.86 3.64 -11.37
N GLU A 61 -4.50 4.24 -12.36
CA GLU A 61 -4.27 5.64 -12.63
C GLU A 61 -4.83 6.50 -11.50
N VAL A 62 -4.01 7.40 -10.94
CA VAL A 62 -4.49 8.35 -9.93
C VAL A 62 -5.19 9.52 -10.63
N ASP A 63 -6.15 10.12 -9.92
CA ASP A 63 -6.81 11.33 -10.42
C ASP A 63 -5.80 12.48 -10.55
N GLU A 64 -6.01 13.37 -11.51
CA GLU A 64 -5.12 14.52 -11.74
C GLU A 64 -5.03 15.45 -10.53
N SER A 65 -6.02 15.40 -9.64
CA SER A 65 -6.03 16.19 -8.40
C SER A 65 -5.17 15.59 -7.29
N PHE A 66 -4.62 14.38 -7.48
CA PHE A 66 -3.79 13.73 -6.47
C PHE A 66 -2.48 14.49 -6.26
N GLY A 67 -2.10 14.70 -5.01
CA GLY A 67 -0.82 15.28 -4.64
C GLY A 67 -0.10 14.43 -3.62
N LEU A 68 1.22 14.39 -3.74
CA LEU A 68 2.10 13.68 -2.80
C LEU A 68 3.40 14.45 -2.68
N PHE A 69 3.88 14.57 -1.44
CA PHE A 69 5.25 15.04 -1.18
C PHE A 69 6.08 13.83 -0.76
N PRO A 70 7.02 13.36 -1.60
CA PRO A 70 7.95 12.30 -1.19
C PRO A 70 8.82 12.72 -0.01
N PRO A 71 9.42 11.76 0.74
CA PRO A 71 9.41 10.33 0.46
C PRO A 71 8.11 9.65 0.88
N PHE A 72 7.80 8.56 0.20
CA PHE A 72 6.65 7.72 0.50
C PHE A 72 7.08 6.25 0.50
N TYR A 73 6.55 5.50 1.44
CA TYR A 73 6.87 4.07 1.57
C TYR A 73 5.58 3.26 1.61
N THR A 74 5.61 2.10 0.98
CA THR A 74 4.50 1.16 1.04
C THR A 74 5.00 -0.26 0.83
N ASP A 75 4.28 -1.23 1.39
CA ASP A 75 4.71 -2.61 1.37
C ASP A 75 4.23 -3.38 0.14
N CYS A 76 3.18 -2.91 -0.51
CA CYS A 76 2.61 -3.55 -1.69
C CYS A 76 2.22 -2.52 -2.76
N GLY A 77 1.46 -1.53 -2.38
CA GLY A 77 0.91 -0.49 -3.24
C GLY A 77 -0.39 -0.90 -3.94
N LYS A 78 -0.53 -2.16 -4.30
CA LYS A 78 -1.64 -2.63 -5.16
C LYS A 78 -2.99 -2.64 -4.48
N ASN A 79 -3.03 -2.51 -3.14
CA ASN A 79 -4.28 -2.45 -2.39
C ASN A 79 -4.53 -1.07 -1.77
N ILE A 80 -3.96 -0.04 -2.38
CA ILE A 80 -4.26 1.36 -2.07
C ILE A 80 -5.32 1.84 -3.05
N HIS A 81 -6.40 2.41 -2.52
CA HIS A 81 -7.53 2.93 -3.30
C HIS A 81 -7.78 4.37 -2.91
N LEU A 82 -7.69 5.27 -3.88
CA LEU A 82 -7.77 6.71 -3.65
C LEU A 82 -9.01 7.30 -4.31
N GLY A 83 -9.71 8.17 -3.59
CA GLY A 83 -10.69 9.06 -4.17
C GLY A 83 -10.03 10.23 -4.89
N ARG A 84 -10.77 11.30 -5.06
CA ARG A 84 -10.32 12.53 -5.73
C ARG A 84 -9.84 13.54 -4.69
N GLN A 85 -8.93 14.44 -5.11
CA GLN A 85 -8.43 15.52 -4.26
C GLN A 85 -7.78 15.00 -2.96
N VAL A 86 -7.07 13.88 -3.07
CA VAL A 86 -6.32 13.31 -1.95
C VAL A 86 -4.91 13.88 -1.96
N PHE A 87 -4.43 14.31 -0.80
CA PHE A 87 -3.05 14.75 -0.63
C PHE A 87 -2.39 13.95 0.48
N ILE A 88 -1.19 13.44 0.21
CA ILE A 88 -0.37 12.68 1.18
C ILE A 88 0.93 13.45 1.39
N ASN A 89 1.15 13.90 2.62
CA ASN A 89 2.36 14.62 2.97
C ASN A 89 3.54 13.67 3.16
N SER A 90 4.74 14.22 3.33
CA SER A 90 5.99 13.47 3.29
C SER A 90 6.16 12.50 4.45
N SER A 91 6.94 11.46 4.20
CA SER A 91 7.38 10.45 5.17
C SER A 91 6.27 9.55 5.70
N CYS A 92 5.24 9.32 4.90
CA CYS A 92 4.18 8.37 5.26
C CYS A 92 4.57 6.95 4.86
N HIS A 93 4.08 5.97 5.62
CA HIS A 93 4.28 4.55 5.35
C HIS A 93 2.93 3.83 5.37
N PHE A 94 2.56 3.22 4.25
CA PHE A 94 1.32 2.46 4.12
C PHE A 94 1.64 0.97 3.99
N GLN A 95 1.28 0.19 5.02
CA GLN A 95 1.29 -1.27 4.93
C GLN A 95 -0.10 -1.67 4.43
N ASP A 96 -0.22 -1.77 3.12
CA ASP A 96 -1.51 -1.77 2.45
C ASP A 96 -2.07 -3.15 2.06
N GLN A 97 -1.39 -4.25 2.40
CA GLN A 97 -1.81 -5.56 1.93
C GLN A 97 -3.26 -5.90 2.30
N GLY A 98 -3.72 -5.45 3.46
CA GLY A 98 -5.11 -5.67 3.90
C GLY A 98 -6.12 -4.70 3.33
N GLY A 99 -5.67 -3.72 2.56
CA GLY A 99 -6.51 -2.72 1.91
C GLY A 99 -6.55 -1.38 2.64
N ILE A 100 -6.23 -0.30 1.91
CA ILE A 100 -6.34 1.07 2.39
C ILE A 100 -7.22 1.82 1.41
N TYR A 101 -8.33 2.36 1.90
CA TYR A 101 -9.34 3.07 1.11
C TYR A 101 -9.43 4.50 1.62
N ILE A 102 -9.03 5.45 0.78
CA ILE A 102 -8.97 6.86 1.14
C ILE A 102 -10.01 7.64 0.34
N GLY A 103 -10.95 8.26 1.03
CA GLY A 103 -12.04 8.99 0.43
C GLY A 103 -11.64 10.36 -0.13
N ASP A 104 -12.56 10.95 -0.88
CA ASP A 104 -12.36 12.25 -1.54
C ASP A 104 -11.98 13.35 -0.55
N GLY A 105 -11.04 14.20 -0.95
CA GLY A 105 -10.67 15.38 -0.18
C GLY A 105 -9.84 15.12 1.07
N THR A 106 -9.37 13.89 1.28
CA THR A 106 -8.60 13.54 2.47
C THR A 106 -7.19 14.12 2.42
N LEU A 107 -6.77 14.71 3.52
CA LEU A 107 -5.41 15.22 3.71
C LEU A 107 -4.70 14.34 4.73
N ILE A 108 -3.64 13.66 4.30
CA ILE A 108 -2.80 12.84 5.19
C ILE A 108 -1.59 13.67 5.58
N GLY A 109 -1.38 13.85 6.88
CA GLY A 109 -0.27 14.65 7.40
C GLY A 109 1.07 13.94 7.31
N HIS A 110 2.12 14.61 7.78
CA HIS A 110 3.48 14.06 7.78
C HIS A 110 3.60 12.81 8.66
N CYS A 111 4.44 11.88 8.26
CA CYS A 111 4.86 10.73 9.06
C CYS A 111 3.70 9.85 9.55
N VAL A 112 2.62 9.78 8.79
CA VAL A 112 1.49 8.90 9.14
C VAL A 112 1.82 7.47 8.73
N THR A 113 1.58 6.54 9.64
CA THR A 113 1.72 5.11 9.37
C THR A 113 0.34 4.45 9.41
N LEU A 114 -0.03 3.79 8.32
CA LEU A 114 -1.27 3.01 8.24
C LEU A 114 -0.89 1.54 8.11
N ALA A 115 -1.28 0.72 9.07
CA ALA A 115 -0.91 -0.69 9.12
C ALA A 115 -2.16 -1.58 9.04
N THR A 116 -2.21 -2.44 8.03
CA THR A 116 -3.35 -3.33 7.78
C THR A 116 -3.07 -4.79 8.14
N LEU A 117 -1.85 -5.10 8.59
CA LEU A 117 -1.49 -6.47 8.97
C LEU A 117 -1.17 -6.54 10.45
N ASN A 118 -1.67 -7.59 11.10
CA ASN A 118 -1.24 -8.01 12.43
C ASN A 118 -0.70 -9.43 12.36
N HIS A 119 0.14 -9.80 13.32
CA HIS A 119 0.58 -11.17 13.49
C HIS A 119 -0.38 -11.92 14.40
N GLU A 120 -0.47 -13.24 14.18
CA GLU A 120 -1.21 -14.11 15.08
C GLU A 120 -0.56 -14.05 16.48
N GLN A 121 -1.39 -14.04 17.52
CA GLN A 121 -0.90 -13.91 18.90
C GLN A 121 -0.37 -15.23 19.47
N ASP A 122 -0.82 -16.37 18.94
CA ASP A 122 -0.32 -17.67 19.36
C ASP A 122 1.17 -17.79 19.02
N PRO A 123 2.05 -18.03 20.02
CA PRO A 123 3.49 -18.13 19.77
C PRO A 123 3.89 -19.16 18.72
N GLU A 124 3.12 -20.25 18.55
CA GLU A 124 3.40 -21.27 17.55
C GLU A 124 3.06 -20.80 16.12
N HIS A 125 2.20 -19.78 15.98
CA HIS A 125 1.72 -19.27 14.71
C HIS A 125 1.98 -17.78 14.53
N ARG A 126 2.91 -17.20 15.31
CA ARG A 126 3.15 -15.74 15.30
C ARG A 126 3.62 -15.19 13.97
N ALA A 127 4.13 -16.03 13.08
CA ALA A 127 4.53 -15.60 11.74
C ALA A 127 3.36 -15.55 10.75
N ASP A 128 2.20 -16.06 11.13
CA ASP A 128 0.98 -15.95 10.33
C ASP A 128 0.43 -14.53 10.41
N LEU A 129 -0.20 -14.07 9.35
CA LEU A 129 -0.66 -12.69 9.22
C LEU A 129 -2.19 -12.61 9.17
N LEU A 130 -2.72 -11.56 9.82
CA LEU A 130 -4.14 -11.27 9.89
C LEU A 130 -4.39 -9.92 9.19
N PRO A 131 -4.86 -9.92 7.94
CA PRO A 131 -5.16 -8.66 7.24
C PRO A 131 -6.48 -8.05 7.67
N LYS A 132 -6.52 -6.73 7.73
CA LYS A 132 -7.74 -5.97 8.02
C LYS A 132 -7.69 -4.61 7.35
N PRO A 133 -8.75 -4.20 6.64
CA PRO A 133 -8.73 -2.95 5.89
C PRO A 133 -8.82 -1.72 6.77
N ILE A 134 -8.35 -0.59 6.22
CA ILE A 134 -8.50 0.75 6.80
C ILE A 134 -9.30 1.60 5.82
N TYR A 135 -10.32 2.27 6.33
CA TYR A 135 -11.14 3.22 5.56
C TYR A 135 -11.00 4.60 6.18
N ILE A 136 -10.65 5.59 5.35
CA ILE A 136 -10.54 7.00 5.73
C ILE A 136 -11.49 7.79 4.85
N GLY A 137 -12.44 8.45 5.49
CA GLY A 137 -13.49 9.17 4.76
C GLY A 137 -13.40 10.67 4.83
#